data_8cbde4b49ec2013574360889903ed1a3
#
_entry.id   8cbde4b49ec2013574360889903ed1a3
#
_cell.length_a   1.000
_cell.length_b   1.000
_cell.length_c   1.000
_cell.angle_alpha   90.00
_cell.angle_beta   90.00
_cell.angle_gamma   90.00
#
_symmetry.space_group_name_H-M   'P 1'
#
loop_
_entity.id
_entity.type
_entity.pdbx_description
1 polymer ?
#
loop_
_entity_poly.entity_id
_entity_poly.type
_entity_poly.pdbx_seq_one_letter_code
_entity_poly.pdbx_strand_id
1 'polypeptide(L)'
;MPPLNLLIKPASGRCNMRCRYCFYADETAHREVDDYGLMSEDVLEAMIRKSLAHAEGACTFGFQGGEPTLRGLDFFRRAVELQQKYNVNNVRIDNALQTNGTLINEEWAQFFADNSFLIGLSLDGMAGLHNKNRPDARGEGTLRRVLDTAQLLRRHDVTFNVLTVVTNDTADKLDLVYDFFARHDLRWQQYIPCLDAFGENQGWLTVDKYAQFLCRLFDRWAEDVMQGRFIYIRQFENYLGMLLGRPPESCGMMGCCGMQYTVEADGSVYPCDFYVLDAYRLGSFVTDDFDALDEKRHALRFVEDSAE
;
A
#
# COMPACT_ATOMS: atom_id res chain seq x y z
N MET A 1 -0.34 -13.50 -21.00
CA MET A 1 0.45 -12.65 -20.10
C MET A 1 -0.05 -12.82 -18.67
N PRO A 2 0.77 -12.60 -17.63
CA PRO A 2 0.29 -12.67 -16.25
C PRO A 2 -0.68 -11.53 -15.91
N PRO A 3 -1.42 -11.62 -14.80
CA PRO A 3 -2.19 -10.52 -14.29
C PRO A 3 -1.30 -9.29 -14.07
N LEU A 4 -1.80 -8.10 -14.40
CA LEU A 4 -1.04 -6.86 -14.30
C LEU A 4 -1.30 -6.18 -12.94
N ASN A 5 -0.23 -5.75 -12.28
CA ASN A 5 -0.30 -5.01 -11.02
C ASN A 5 0.37 -3.63 -11.17
N LEU A 6 -0.41 -2.58 -10.97
CA LEU A 6 0.07 -1.21 -10.95
C LEU A 6 -0.02 -0.65 -9.53
N LEU A 7 1.02 0.04 -9.11
CA LEU A 7 1.05 0.83 -7.90
C LEU A 7 1.19 2.30 -8.29
N ILE A 8 0.17 3.10 -8.02
CA ILE A 8 0.01 4.43 -8.60
C ILE A 8 0.14 5.48 -7.51
N LYS A 9 0.97 6.50 -7.75
CA LYS A 9 1.24 7.60 -6.83
C LYS A 9 0.63 8.92 -7.36
N PRO A 10 -0.70 9.11 -7.23
CA PRO A 10 -1.39 10.24 -7.89
C PRO A 10 -1.06 11.61 -7.30
N ALA A 11 -0.45 11.64 -6.12
CA ALA A 11 -0.02 12.86 -5.43
C ALA A 11 1.49 12.91 -5.20
N SER A 12 2.28 12.03 -5.87
CA SER A 12 3.73 11.92 -5.67
C SER A 12 4.09 11.79 -4.18
N GLY A 13 5.07 12.56 -3.68
CA GLY A 13 5.45 12.62 -2.27
C GLY A 13 4.55 13.49 -1.38
N ARG A 14 3.53 14.14 -1.93
CA ARG A 14 2.68 15.05 -1.17
C ARG A 14 1.82 14.31 -0.16
N CYS A 15 1.89 14.76 1.10
CA CYS A 15 1.10 14.20 2.18
C CYS A 15 0.69 15.30 3.19
N ASN A 16 -0.51 15.17 3.76
CA ASN A 16 -0.99 16.03 4.83
C ASN A 16 -0.57 15.55 6.23
N MET A 17 0.25 14.48 6.29
CA MET A 17 0.84 13.96 7.52
C MET A 17 2.36 14.02 7.50
N ARG A 18 3.00 13.81 8.66
CA ARG A 18 4.46 13.77 8.83
C ARG A 18 4.85 12.55 9.66
N CYS A 19 4.59 11.36 9.10
CA CYS A 19 4.91 10.09 9.74
C CYS A 19 6.43 9.97 9.93
N ARG A 20 6.86 9.61 11.14
CA ARG A 20 8.29 9.61 11.52
C ARG A 20 9.12 8.56 10.80
N TYR A 21 8.51 7.49 10.35
CA TYR A 21 9.11 6.35 9.66
C TYR A 21 8.70 6.28 8.18
N CYS A 22 8.29 7.39 7.57
CA CYS A 22 7.79 7.38 6.21
C CYS A 22 8.92 7.06 5.23
N PHE A 23 8.95 5.83 4.73
CA PHE A 23 9.96 5.41 3.75
C PHE A 23 9.87 6.25 2.45
N TYR A 24 8.66 6.63 2.05
CA TYR A 24 8.47 7.37 0.82
C TYR A 24 8.96 8.83 0.90
N ALA A 25 8.90 9.43 2.09
CA ALA A 25 9.54 10.74 2.31
C ALA A 25 11.07 10.65 2.20
N ASP A 26 11.65 9.54 2.63
CA ASP A 26 13.08 9.26 2.46
C ASP A 26 13.44 9.04 0.98
N GLU A 27 12.69 8.21 0.25
CA GLU A 27 12.89 8.02 -1.20
C GLU A 27 12.82 9.33 -1.98
N THR A 28 11.81 10.17 -1.70
CA THR A 28 11.66 11.45 -2.40
C THR A 28 12.83 12.39 -2.14
N ALA A 29 13.43 12.33 -0.97
CA ALA A 29 14.62 13.13 -0.63
C ALA A 29 15.90 12.67 -1.35
N HIS A 30 15.91 11.46 -1.92
CA HIS A 30 17.05 10.87 -2.63
C HIS A 30 16.90 10.90 -4.18
N ARG A 31 15.94 11.66 -4.72
CA ARG A 31 15.69 11.83 -6.15
C ARG A 31 16.10 13.23 -6.62
N GLU A 32 16.39 13.37 -7.93
CA GLU A 32 16.62 14.67 -8.56
C GLU A 32 15.37 15.56 -8.49
N VAL A 33 14.17 14.94 -8.60
CA VAL A 33 12.87 15.60 -8.46
C VAL A 33 12.13 14.97 -7.27
N ASP A 34 12.05 15.73 -6.19
CA ASP A 34 11.40 15.28 -4.95
C ASP A 34 9.86 15.23 -5.04
N ASP A 35 9.25 16.08 -5.88
CA ASP A 35 7.79 16.16 -6.04
C ASP A 35 7.38 16.38 -7.50
N TYR A 36 6.79 15.36 -8.11
CA TYR A 36 6.22 15.43 -9.47
C TYR A 36 4.82 16.06 -9.53
N GLY A 37 4.31 16.55 -8.42
CA GLY A 37 3.02 17.22 -8.36
C GLY A 37 1.83 16.26 -8.25
N LEU A 38 0.72 16.66 -8.84
CA LEU A 38 -0.50 15.85 -8.91
C LEU A 38 -0.64 15.27 -10.32
N MET A 39 -0.94 13.97 -10.40
CA MET A 39 -1.12 13.27 -11.69
C MET A 39 -2.20 13.95 -12.53
N SER A 40 -1.88 14.26 -13.77
CA SER A 40 -2.82 14.85 -14.73
C SER A 40 -3.81 13.79 -15.26
N GLU A 41 -4.92 14.24 -15.84
CA GLU A 41 -5.87 13.34 -16.50
C GLU A 41 -5.26 12.66 -17.72
N ASP A 42 -4.39 13.33 -18.46
CA ASP A 42 -3.70 12.76 -19.62
C ASP A 42 -2.80 11.58 -19.24
N VAL A 43 -2.05 11.70 -18.14
CA VAL A 43 -1.22 10.63 -17.59
C VAL A 43 -2.09 9.47 -17.13
N LEU A 44 -3.17 9.76 -16.39
CA LEU A 44 -4.13 8.76 -15.92
C LEU A 44 -4.75 8.00 -17.11
N GLU A 45 -5.21 8.70 -18.14
CA GLU A 45 -5.84 8.08 -19.33
C GLU A 45 -4.83 7.24 -20.11
N ALA A 46 -3.60 7.74 -20.34
CA ALA A 46 -2.55 7.00 -21.02
C ALA A 46 -2.20 5.68 -20.27
N MET A 47 -2.03 5.77 -18.95
CA MET A 47 -1.73 4.63 -18.09
C MET A 47 -2.87 3.59 -18.14
N ILE A 48 -4.12 3.99 -17.88
CA ILE A 48 -5.26 3.05 -17.85
C ILE A 48 -5.47 2.40 -19.22
N ARG A 49 -5.43 3.17 -20.30
CA ARG A 49 -5.61 2.68 -21.66
C ARG A 49 -4.55 1.64 -22.03
N LYS A 50 -3.27 1.94 -21.77
CA LYS A 50 -2.16 1.00 -22.07
C LYS A 50 -2.25 -0.25 -21.20
N SER A 51 -2.55 -0.09 -19.91
CA SER A 51 -2.64 -1.21 -18.97
C SER A 51 -3.76 -2.18 -19.32
N LEU A 52 -4.96 -1.69 -19.64
CA LEU A 52 -6.08 -2.55 -20.00
C LEU A 52 -5.96 -3.16 -21.40
N ALA A 53 -5.19 -2.53 -22.31
CA ALA A 53 -4.84 -3.12 -23.59
C ALA A 53 -3.81 -4.25 -23.47
N HIS A 54 -2.93 -4.20 -22.46
CA HIS A 54 -1.85 -5.16 -22.21
C HIS A 54 -2.25 -6.30 -21.26
N ALA A 55 -3.13 -6.04 -20.28
CA ALA A 55 -3.50 -7.00 -19.24
C ALA A 55 -4.27 -8.20 -19.77
N GLU A 56 -3.98 -9.39 -19.21
CA GLU A 56 -4.75 -10.61 -19.42
C GLU A 56 -5.32 -11.13 -18.09
N GLY A 57 -6.61 -11.47 -18.09
CA GLY A 57 -7.33 -12.00 -16.95
C GLY A 57 -7.66 -10.98 -15.87
N ALA A 58 -6.67 -10.30 -15.30
CA ALA A 58 -6.87 -9.31 -14.24
C ALA A 58 -5.92 -8.11 -14.35
N CYS A 59 -6.39 -6.93 -13.91
CA CYS A 59 -5.57 -5.73 -13.76
C CYS A 59 -5.89 -5.07 -12.41
N THR A 60 -4.89 -4.96 -11.55
CA THR A 60 -5.00 -4.29 -10.25
C THR A 60 -4.47 -2.86 -10.34
N PHE A 61 -5.30 -1.89 -9.92
CA PHE A 61 -4.93 -0.50 -9.76
C PHE A 61 -4.85 -0.19 -8.26
N GLY A 62 -3.64 -0.21 -7.70
CA GLY A 62 -3.37 0.13 -6.31
C GLY A 62 -2.91 1.59 -6.19
N PHE A 63 -3.68 2.43 -5.53
CA PHE A 63 -3.33 3.84 -5.32
C PHE A 63 -2.69 4.02 -3.95
N GLN A 64 -1.46 4.56 -3.94
CA GLN A 64 -0.75 4.92 -2.71
C GLN A 64 0.30 6.02 -3.00
N GLY A 65 1.29 6.20 -2.15
CA GLY A 65 2.36 7.18 -2.32
C GLY A 65 2.44 8.10 -1.13
N GLY A 66 2.38 9.41 -1.31
CA GLY A 66 2.20 10.36 -0.21
C GLY A 66 0.83 10.15 0.45
N GLU A 67 -0.15 10.99 0.12
CA GLU A 67 -1.55 10.70 0.43
C GLU A 67 -2.38 10.81 -0.84
N PRO A 68 -2.85 9.69 -1.41
CA PRO A 68 -3.54 9.69 -2.71
C PRO A 68 -4.84 10.50 -2.71
N THR A 69 -5.53 10.61 -1.58
CA THR A 69 -6.78 11.38 -1.49
C THR A 69 -6.60 12.89 -1.67
N LEU A 70 -5.37 13.40 -1.58
CA LEU A 70 -5.04 14.79 -1.93
C LEU A 70 -5.30 15.10 -3.41
N ARG A 71 -5.34 14.09 -4.28
CA ARG A 71 -5.69 14.28 -5.69
C ARG A 71 -7.17 14.64 -5.89
N GLY A 72 -8.01 14.41 -4.88
CA GLY A 72 -9.45 14.69 -4.90
C GLY A 72 -10.29 13.56 -5.49
N LEU A 73 -11.55 13.48 -5.08
CA LEU A 73 -12.47 12.40 -5.44
C LEU A 73 -12.78 12.33 -6.94
N ASP A 74 -12.85 13.48 -7.61
CA ASP A 74 -13.16 13.53 -9.05
C ASP A 74 -12.12 12.83 -9.91
N PHE A 75 -10.85 12.82 -9.49
CA PHE A 75 -9.81 12.03 -10.14
C PHE A 75 -10.11 10.53 -10.09
N PHE A 76 -10.58 10.02 -8.98
CA PHE A 76 -10.91 8.59 -8.84
C PHE A 76 -12.21 8.23 -9.58
N ARG A 77 -13.18 9.13 -9.64
CA ARG A 77 -14.34 8.99 -10.51
C ARG A 77 -13.90 8.87 -11.97
N ARG A 78 -13.01 9.78 -12.39
CA ARG A 78 -12.44 9.75 -13.74
C ARG A 78 -11.65 8.47 -14.01
N ALA A 79 -10.91 7.95 -13.03
CA ALA A 79 -10.21 6.67 -13.16
C ALA A 79 -11.17 5.52 -13.46
N VAL A 80 -12.29 5.43 -12.72
CA VAL A 80 -13.31 4.39 -12.96
C VAL A 80 -13.99 4.55 -14.32
N GLU A 81 -14.32 5.77 -14.74
CA GLU A 81 -14.88 6.04 -16.08
C GLU A 81 -13.91 5.58 -17.17
N LEU A 82 -12.62 5.89 -17.06
CA LEU A 82 -11.59 5.47 -18.00
C LEU A 82 -11.39 3.95 -17.99
N GLN A 83 -11.44 3.31 -16.84
CA GLN A 83 -11.41 1.86 -16.74
C GLN A 83 -12.57 1.22 -17.50
N GLN A 84 -13.79 1.72 -17.32
CA GLN A 84 -14.99 1.26 -18.06
C GLN A 84 -14.85 1.51 -19.56
N LYS A 85 -14.36 2.69 -19.96
CA LYS A 85 -14.17 3.07 -21.37
C LYS A 85 -13.17 2.16 -22.10
N TYR A 86 -12.06 1.80 -21.46
CA TYR A 86 -10.94 1.09 -22.08
C TYR A 86 -10.91 -0.41 -21.82
N ASN A 87 -11.78 -0.94 -20.96
CA ASN A 87 -11.85 -2.38 -20.67
C ASN A 87 -12.62 -3.16 -21.75
N VAL A 88 -12.18 -3.08 -22.98
CA VAL A 88 -12.81 -3.77 -24.13
C VAL A 88 -12.58 -5.28 -24.11
N ASN A 89 -11.55 -5.75 -23.38
CA ASN A 89 -11.18 -7.16 -23.27
C ASN A 89 -11.85 -7.85 -22.07
N ASN A 90 -12.74 -7.18 -21.34
CA ASN A 90 -13.40 -7.70 -20.13
C ASN A 90 -12.42 -8.24 -19.08
N VAL A 91 -11.29 -7.57 -18.89
CA VAL A 91 -10.32 -7.87 -17.84
C VAL A 91 -10.96 -7.61 -16.48
N ARG A 92 -10.77 -8.50 -15.51
CA ARG A 92 -11.18 -8.23 -14.13
C ARG A 92 -10.37 -7.05 -13.58
N ILE A 93 -11.05 -6.02 -13.13
CA ILE A 93 -10.41 -4.85 -12.53
C ILE A 93 -10.56 -4.91 -11.02
N ASP A 94 -9.43 -4.83 -10.31
CA ASP A 94 -9.38 -4.74 -8.85
C ASP A 94 -8.82 -3.35 -8.48
N ASN A 95 -9.59 -2.55 -7.74
CA ASN A 95 -9.16 -1.24 -7.27
C ASN A 95 -8.84 -1.28 -5.78
N ALA A 96 -7.67 -0.79 -5.40
CA ALA A 96 -7.28 -0.63 -4.01
C ALA A 96 -6.72 0.76 -3.74
N LEU A 97 -6.92 1.27 -2.53
CA LEU A 97 -6.39 2.57 -2.11
C LEU A 97 -5.84 2.49 -0.69
N GLN A 98 -4.55 2.78 -0.53
CA GLN A 98 -3.93 2.91 0.77
C GLN A 98 -3.91 4.38 1.20
N THR A 99 -4.48 4.67 2.36
CA THR A 99 -4.66 6.04 2.85
C THR A 99 -4.40 6.16 4.34
N ASN A 100 -4.01 7.36 4.76
CA ASN A 100 -4.00 7.72 6.18
C ASN A 100 -5.42 7.96 6.74
N GLY A 101 -6.43 8.00 5.90
CA GLY A 101 -7.86 8.09 6.25
C GLY A 101 -8.34 9.47 6.70
N THR A 102 -7.48 10.47 6.86
CA THR A 102 -7.86 11.73 7.50
C THR A 102 -8.73 12.65 6.63
N LEU A 103 -8.85 12.38 5.34
CA LEU A 103 -9.65 13.16 4.38
C LEU A 103 -10.90 12.43 3.88
N ILE A 104 -11.14 11.20 4.35
CA ILE A 104 -12.30 10.41 3.95
C ILE A 104 -13.56 10.96 4.64
N ASN A 105 -14.58 11.25 3.83
CA ASN A 105 -15.92 11.70 4.26
C ASN A 105 -17.01 10.78 3.66
N GLU A 106 -18.28 11.11 3.90
CA GLU A 106 -19.44 10.31 3.41
C GLU A 106 -19.40 10.10 1.90
N GLU A 107 -19.01 11.13 1.13
CA GLU A 107 -18.96 11.05 -0.34
C GLU A 107 -17.86 10.07 -0.82
N TRP A 108 -16.69 10.07 -0.17
CA TRP A 108 -15.64 9.09 -0.41
C TRP A 108 -16.07 7.67 -0.06
N ALA A 109 -16.69 7.50 1.12
CA ALA A 109 -17.13 6.17 1.56
C ALA A 109 -18.19 5.59 0.63
N GLN A 110 -19.15 6.38 0.17
CA GLN A 110 -20.13 5.97 -0.82
C GLN A 110 -19.46 5.58 -2.14
N PHE A 111 -18.53 6.40 -2.64
CA PHE A 111 -17.79 6.09 -3.86
C PHE A 111 -17.02 4.77 -3.77
N PHE A 112 -16.37 4.49 -2.64
CA PHE A 112 -15.64 3.24 -2.44
C PHE A 112 -16.57 2.03 -2.42
N ALA A 113 -17.74 2.15 -1.79
CA ALA A 113 -18.76 1.10 -1.77
C ALA A 113 -19.30 0.82 -3.18
N ASP A 114 -19.70 1.87 -3.90
CA ASP A 114 -20.28 1.76 -5.25
C ASP A 114 -19.32 1.14 -6.27
N ASN A 115 -18.01 1.32 -6.07
CA ASN A 115 -16.96 0.87 -6.99
C ASN A 115 -16.09 -0.26 -6.43
N SER A 116 -16.51 -0.89 -5.33
CA SER A 116 -15.84 -2.05 -4.71
C SER A 116 -14.34 -1.86 -4.46
N PHE A 117 -13.94 -0.66 -3.99
CA PHE A 117 -12.55 -0.41 -3.61
C PHE A 117 -12.17 -1.18 -2.35
N LEU A 118 -10.98 -1.80 -2.36
CA LEU A 118 -10.33 -2.29 -1.14
C LEU A 118 -9.53 -1.15 -0.49
N ILE A 119 -9.84 -0.81 0.76
CA ILE A 119 -9.16 0.28 1.45
C ILE A 119 -8.13 -0.25 2.46
N GLY A 120 -6.88 0.15 2.29
CA GLY A 120 -5.83 -0.03 3.27
C GLY A 120 -5.75 1.18 4.20
N LEU A 121 -6.26 1.07 5.43
CA LEU A 121 -6.30 2.16 6.39
C LEU A 121 -5.06 2.12 7.30
N SER A 122 -4.25 3.16 7.26
CA SER A 122 -3.03 3.26 8.08
C SER A 122 -3.34 3.50 9.55
N LEU A 123 -3.05 2.52 10.43
CA LEU A 123 -3.36 2.59 11.86
C LEU A 123 -2.39 1.77 12.71
N ASP A 124 -1.66 2.42 13.64
CA ASP A 124 -0.63 1.76 14.47
C ASP A 124 -1.13 1.36 15.87
N GLY A 125 -2.43 1.27 16.09
CA GLY A 125 -3.00 0.92 17.39
C GLY A 125 -3.34 2.14 18.26
N MET A 126 -3.08 2.06 19.57
CA MET A 126 -3.51 3.07 20.53
C MET A 126 -2.80 4.42 20.39
N ALA A 127 -3.38 5.46 20.99
CA ALA A 127 -2.94 6.86 20.86
C ALA A 127 -1.45 7.09 21.13
N GLY A 128 -0.89 6.41 22.13
CA GLY A 128 0.53 6.55 22.50
C GLY A 128 1.51 6.05 21.44
N LEU A 129 1.08 5.17 20.52
CA LEU A 129 1.86 4.75 19.36
C LEU A 129 1.46 5.55 18.12
N HIS A 130 0.17 5.54 17.77
CA HIS A 130 -0.32 6.14 16.54
C HIS A 130 0.00 7.64 16.46
N ASN A 131 -0.38 8.42 17.47
CA ASN A 131 -0.16 9.87 17.44
C ASN A 131 1.31 10.27 17.52
N LYS A 132 2.15 9.44 18.18
CA LYS A 132 3.61 9.64 18.21
C LYS A 132 4.23 9.49 16.83
N ASN A 133 3.80 8.47 16.09
CA ASN A 133 4.43 8.09 14.82
C ASN A 133 3.76 8.72 13.60
N ARG A 134 2.45 9.03 13.68
CA ARG A 134 1.64 9.56 12.59
C ARG A 134 0.98 10.91 12.93
N PRO A 135 1.75 11.95 13.26
CA PRO A 135 1.21 13.29 13.43
C PRO A 135 0.79 13.88 12.07
N ASP A 136 -0.16 14.80 12.09
CA ASP A 136 -0.45 15.61 10.91
C ASP A 136 0.64 16.67 10.66
N ALA A 137 0.49 17.49 9.62
CA ALA A 137 1.47 18.51 9.26
C ALA A 137 1.65 19.61 10.33
N ARG A 138 0.73 19.70 11.31
CA ARG A 138 0.81 20.64 12.45
C ARG A 138 1.38 19.98 13.69
N GLY A 139 1.70 18.67 13.64
CA GLY A 139 2.16 17.89 14.79
C GLY A 139 1.02 17.35 15.67
N GLU A 140 -0.25 17.49 15.25
CA GLU A 140 -1.41 17.03 16.01
C GLU A 140 -1.65 15.53 15.82
N GLY A 141 -2.20 14.88 16.86
CA GLY A 141 -2.56 13.47 16.81
C GLY A 141 -3.73 13.18 15.86
N THR A 142 -3.64 12.09 15.11
CA THR A 142 -4.60 11.75 14.05
C THR A 142 -5.50 10.57 14.38
N LEU A 143 -5.23 9.80 15.46
CA LEU A 143 -5.94 8.56 15.78
C LEU A 143 -7.46 8.70 15.76
N ARG A 144 -8.01 9.76 16.36
CA ARG A 144 -9.47 9.94 16.42
C ARG A 144 -10.07 10.01 15.03
N ARG A 145 -9.50 10.84 14.14
CA ARG A 145 -9.95 10.96 12.75
C ARG A 145 -9.91 9.63 12.00
N VAL A 146 -8.85 8.84 12.21
CA VAL A 146 -8.70 7.52 11.56
C VAL A 146 -9.73 6.52 12.09
N LEU A 147 -10.04 6.53 13.39
CA LEU A 147 -11.10 5.69 13.96
C LEU A 147 -12.49 6.10 13.47
N ASP A 148 -12.75 7.40 13.36
CA ASP A 148 -14.02 7.92 12.79
C ASP A 148 -14.15 7.45 11.32
N THR A 149 -13.06 7.47 10.56
CA THR A 149 -13.01 6.92 9.19
C THR A 149 -13.27 5.41 9.16
N ALA A 150 -12.67 4.63 10.05
CA ALA A 150 -12.93 3.18 10.12
C ALA A 150 -14.41 2.88 10.39
N GLN A 151 -15.06 3.66 11.27
CA GLN A 151 -16.49 3.55 11.52
C GLN A 151 -17.33 3.96 10.31
N LEU A 152 -16.92 5.01 9.60
CA LEU A 152 -17.57 5.48 8.38
C LEU A 152 -17.52 4.42 7.28
N LEU A 153 -16.34 3.86 6.99
CA LEU A 153 -16.17 2.79 6.00
C LEU A 153 -17.06 1.59 6.33
N ARG A 154 -17.15 1.21 7.61
CA ARG A 154 -18.03 0.11 8.05
C ARG A 154 -19.51 0.42 7.83
N ARG A 155 -19.97 1.65 8.11
CA ARG A 155 -21.37 2.04 7.87
C ARG A 155 -21.79 1.97 6.40
N HIS A 156 -20.83 2.15 5.48
CA HIS A 156 -21.03 2.04 4.04
C HIS A 156 -20.69 0.67 3.46
N ASP A 157 -20.46 -0.34 4.32
CA ASP A 157 -20.06 -1.69 3.89
C ASP A 157 -18.81 -1.73 2.97
N VAL A 158 -17.91 -0.75 3.12
CA VAL A 158 -16.64 -0.71 2.39
C VAL A 158 -15.69 -1.75 2.94
N THR A 159 -15.12 -2.58 2.08
CA THR A 159 -14.09 -3.54 2.46
C THR A 159 -12.79 -2.81 2.79
N PHE A 160 -12.28 -3.01 4.02
CA PHE A 160 -11.01 -2.41 4.41
C PHE A 160 -10.22 -3.30 5.37
N ASN A 161 -8.92 -3.13 5.35
CA ASN A 161 -7.98 -3.68 6.32
C ASN A 161 -7.17 -2.55 6.98
N VAL A 162 -6.59 -2.85 8.15
CA VAL A 162 -5.68 -1.92 8.83
C VAL A 162 -4.23 -2.33 8.54
N LEU A 163 -3.41 -1.32 8.22
CA LEU A 163 -1.97 -1.47 8.00
C LEU A 163 -1.22 -0.81 9.14
N THR A 164 -0.45 -1.63 9.86
CA THR A 164 0.33 -1.22 11.04
C THR A 164 1.81 -1.33 10.74
N VAL A 165 2.56 -0.25 10.91
CA VAL A 165 4.02 -0.29 10.85
C VAL A 165 4.57 -0.76 12.19
N VAL A 166 5.33 -1.86 12.14
CA VAL A 166 5.95 -2.46 13.33
C VAL A 166 7.29 -1.80 13.57
N THR A 167 7.36 -1.01 14.63
CA THR A 167 8.61 -0.46 15.19
C THR A 167 8.98 -1.23 16.45
N ASN A 168 10.16 -0.96 17.04
CA ASN A 168 10.51 -1.51 18.35
C ASN A 168 9.43 -1.21 19.40
N ASP A 169 8.90 0.02 19.42
CA ASP A 169 7.83 0.42 20.35
C ASP A 169 6.53 -0.37 20.12
N THR A 170 6.19 -0.65 18.84
CA THR A 170 5.02 -1.46 18.48
C THR A 170 5.21 -2.90 18.91
N ALA A 171 6.40 -3.47 18.69
CA ALA A 171 6.75 -4.83 19.07
C ALA A 171 6.68 -5.04 20.58
N ASP A 172 7.22 -4.10 21.36
CA ASP A 172 7.18 -4.15 22.84
C ASP A 172 5.73 -4.06 23.37
N LYS A 173 4.83 -3.40 22.65
CA LYS A 173 3.43 -3.15 23.08
C LYS A 173 2.41 -4.00 22.31
N LEU A 174 2.82 -5.12 21.72
CA LEU A 174 1.97 -6.00 20.92
C LEU A 174 0.60 -6.28 21.56
N ASP A 175 0.58 -6.70 22.83
CA ASP A 175 -0.68 -7.07 23.49
C ASP A 175 -1.66 -5.89 23.57
N LEU A 176 -1.14 -4.69 23.82
CA LEU A 176 -1.96 -3.48 23.86
C LEU A 176 -2.50 -3.10 22.46
N VAL A 177 -1.72 -3.33 21.41
CA VAL A 177 -2.13 -3.11 20.00
C VAL A 177 -3.18 -4.14 19.61
N TYR A 178 -2.96 -5.40 19.93
CA TYR A 178 -3.88 -6.49 19.62
C TYR A 178 -5.23 -6.29 20.30
N ASP A 179 -5.23 -6.00 21.62
CA ASP A 179 -6.44 -5.71 22.39
C ASP A 179 -7.16 -4.43 21.92
N PHE A 180 -6.39 -3.44 21.45
CA PHE A 180 -6.96 -2.23 20.85
C PHE A 180 -7.73 -2.56 19.56
N PHE A 181 -7.17 -3.36 18.66
CA PHE A 181 -7.84 -3.78 17.43
C PHE A 181 -9.07 -4.65 17.72
N ALA A 182 -8.98 -5.55 18.69
CA ALA A 182 -10.13 -6.38 19.12
C ALA A 182 -11.29 -5.50 19.64
N ARG A 183 -11.00 -4.50 20.48
CA ARG A 183 -12.02 -3.56 21.01
C ARG A 183 -12.69 -2.70 19.95
N HIS A 184 -11.98 -2.40 18.86
CA HIS A 184 -12.50 -1.62 17.75
C HIS A 184 -13.04 -2.49 16.60
N ASP A 185 -13.10 -3.82 16.77
CA ASP A 185 -13.55 -4.80 15.77
C ASP A 185 -12.79 -4.69 14.43
N LEU A 186 -11.48 -4.45 14.51
CA LEU A 186 -10.58 -4.34 13.35
C LEU A 186 -9.94 -5.70 13.09
N ARG A 187 -10.66 -6.57 12.37
CA ARG A 187 -10.32 -7.99 12.22
C ARG A 187 -9.39 -8.30 11.06
N TRP A 188 -9.26 -7.40 10.09
CA TRP A 188 -8.41 -7.55 8.91
C TRP A 188 -7.14 -6.74 9.11
N GLN A 189 -6.01 -7.43 9.35
CA GLN A 189 -4.78 -6.79 9.84
C GLN A 189 -3.60 -7.16 8.96
N GLN A 190 -2.75 -6.16 8.67
CA GLN A 190 -1.46 -6.32 8.03
C GLN A 190 -0.41 -5.59 8.86
N TYR A 191 0.65 -6.31 9.23
CA TYR A 191 1.77 -5.79 9.99
C TYR A 191 2.99 -5.68 9.08
N ILE A 192 3.53 -4.47 8.94
CA ILE A 192 4.62 -4.14 8.01
C ILE A 192 5.86 -3.81 8.84
N PRO A 193 6.98 -4.54 8.70
CA PRO A 193 8.21 -4.20 9.41
C PRO A 193 8.67 -2.81 9.00
N CYS A 194 9.03 -1.97 9.99
CA CYS A 194 9.60 -0.66 9.75
C CYS A 194 11.00 -0.81 9.16
N LEU A 195 11.26 -0.11 8.06
CA LEU A 195 12.59 -0.02 7.45
C LEU A 195 13.29 1.25 7.95
N ASP A 196 14.60 1.18 8.07
CA ASP A 196 15.44 2.35 8.26
C ASP A 196 15.57 3.13 6.94
N ALA A 197 15.92 4.42 7.02
CA ALA A 197 16.18 5.25 5.87
C ALA A 197 17.42 4.76 5.09
N PHE A 198 17.52 5.14 3.82
CA PHE A 198 18.63 4.73 2.95
C PHE A 198 19.99 5.13 3.53
N GLY A 199 20.87 4.13 3.68
CA GLY A 199 22.22 4.33 4.20
C GLY A 199 22.31 4.65 5.70
N GLU A 200 21.20 4.63 6.41
CA GLU A 200 21.12 4.86 7.84
C GLU A 200 20.81 3.57 8.60
N ASN A 201 21.22 3.52 9.86
CA ASN A 201 20.83 2.47 10.81
C ASN A 201 20.22 3.17 12.04
N GLN A 202 18.98 3.60 11.90
CA GLN A 202 18.25 4.28 12.95
C GLN A 202 17.71 3.32 14.02
N GLY A 203 17.71 2.02 13.71
CA GLY A 203 17.26 0.97 14.61
C GLY A 203 15.76 1.04 14.91
N TRP A 204 14.94 1.42 13.93
CA TRP A 204 13.49 1.46 14.06
C TRP A 204 12.91 0.12 14.48
N LEU A 205 13.46 -0.97 13.93
CA LEU A 205 13.05 -2.33 14.25
C LEU A 205 14.26 -3.27 14.19
N THR A 206 14.58 -3.92 15.31
CA THR A 206 15.62 -4.95 15.31
C THR A 206 15.06 -6.30 14.89
N VAL A 207 15.91 -7.12 14.26
CA VAL A 207 15.54 -8.47 13.82
C VAL A 207 15.00 -9.33 14.98
N ASP A 208 15.66 -9.29 16.13
CA ASP A 208 15.25 -10.07 17.30
C ASP A 208 13.87 -9.64 17.82
N LYS A 209 13.60 -8.33 17.88
CA LYS A 209 12.29 -7.84 18.28
C LYS A 209 11.19 -8.19 17.29
N TYR A 210 11.49 -8.14 16.00
CA TYR A 210 10.53 -8.54 14.97
C TYR A 210 10.22 -10.03 15.04
N ALA A 211 11.23 -10.88 15.22
CA ALA A 211 11.03 -12.32 15.41
C ALA A 211 10.16 -12.62 16.65
N GLN A 212 10.47 -12.01 17.80
CA GLN A 212 9.67 -12.13 19.01
C GLN A 212 8.24 -11.60 18.83
N PHE A 213 8.08 -10.48 18.13
CA PHE A 213 6.78 -9.93 17.78
C PHE A 213 5.93 -10.92 16.99
N LEU A 214 6.50 -11.53 15.93
CA LEU A 214 5.78 -12.50 15.11
C LEU A 214 5.37 -13.76 15.89
N CYS A 215 6.25 -14.29 16.74
CA CYS A 215 5.93 -15.45 17.58
C CYS A 215 4.78 -15.13 18.55
N ARG A 216 4.86 -14.03 19.29
CA ARG A 216 3.82 -13.61 20.22
C ARG A 216 2.49 -13.27 19.53
N LEU A 217 2.58 -12.62 18.36
CA LEU A 217 1.39 -12.33 17.54
C LEU A 217 0.72 -13.62 17.07
N PHE A 218 1.51 -14.61 16.67
CA PHE A 218 1.00 -15.94 16.30
C PHE A 218 0.27 -16.62 17.45
N ASP A 219 0.86 -16.62 18.66
CA ASP A 219 0.25 -17.24 19.84
C ASP A 219 -1.13 -16.63 20.14
N ARG A 220 -1.24 -15.29 20.10
CA ARG A 220 -2.51 -14.56 20.31
C ARG A 220 -3.53 -14.87 19.22
N TRP A 221 -3.10 -14.85 17.97
CA TRP A 221 -3.95 -15.18 16.82
C TRP A 221 -4.44 -16.63 16.87
N ALA A 222 -3.55 -17.58 17.13
CA ALA A 222 -3.89 -19.00 17.22
C ALA A 222 -4.89 -19.26 18.35
N GLU A 223 -4.71 -18.63 19.52
CA GLU A 223 -5.66 -18.72 20.63
C GLU A 223 -7.06 -18.23 20.21
N ASP A 224 -7.15 -17.09 19.52
CA ASP A 224 -8.41 -16.54 19.04
C ASP A 224 -9.09 -17.48 18.03
N VAL A 225 -8.33 -17.98 17.05
CA VAL A 225 -8.85 -18.92 16.04
C VAL A 225 -9.35 -20.22 16.68
N MET A 226 -8.61 -20.79 17.64
CA MET A 226 -9.01 -21.99 18.37
C MET A 226 -10.28 -21.78 19.21
N GLN A 227 -10.55 -20.53 19.62
CA GLN A 227 -11.78 -20.15 20.33
C GLN A 227 -12.92 -19.77 19.37
N GLY A 228 -12.74 -19.93 18.06
CA GLY A 228 -13.73 -19.60 17.02
C GLY A 228 -13.86 -18.10 16.72
N ARG A 229 -12.93 -17.28 17.18
CA ARG A 229 -12.88 -15.86 16.83
C ARG A 229 -12.16 -15.69 15.50
N PHE A 230 -12.83 -15.10 14.52
CA PHE A 230 -12.22 -14.82 13.22
C PHE A 230 -11.38 -13.54 13.28
N ILE A 231 -10.07 -13.67 13.04
CA ILE A 231 -9.14 -12.58 12.83
C ILE A 231 -8.24 -12.97 11.66
N TYR A 232 -8.21 -12.12 10.63
CA TYR A 232 -7.33 -12.27 9.48
C TYR A 232 -6.03 -11.49 9.71
N ILE A 233 -4.91 -12.19 9.75
CA ILE A 233 -3.56 -11.57 9.79
C ILE A 233 -2.82 -12.02 8.54
N ARG A 234 -2.54 -11.09 7.63
CA ARG A 234 -2.01 -11.38 6.29
C ARG A 234 -0.75 -12.26 6.32
N GLN A 235 0.16 -12.04 7.28
CA GLN A 235 1.37 -12.85 7.41
C GLN A 235 1.04 -14.32 7.65
N PHE A 236 0.12 -14.64 8.55
CA PHE A 236 -0.20 -16.01 8.92
C PHE A 236 -1.04 -16.71 7.85
N GLU A 237 -1.91 -15.97 7.17
CA GLU A 237 -2.64 -16.49 6.01
C GLU A 237 -1.68 -16.85 4.87
N ASN A 238 -0.64 -16.03 4.62
CA ASN A 238 0.41 -16.37 3.67
C ASN A 238 1.19 -17.62 4.11
N TYR A 239 1.60 -17.73 5.37
CA TYR A 239 2.30 -18.93 5.87
C TYR A 239 1.45 -20.19 5.74
N LEU A 240 0.17 -20.13 6.12
CA LEU A 240 -0.76 -21.25 5.93
C LEU A 240 -0.94 -21.59 4.45
N GLY A 241 -1.08 -20.58 3.59
CA GLY A 241 -1.15 -20.76 2.14
C GLY A 241 0.06 -21.50 1.60
N MET A 242 1.27 -21.09 2.00
CA MET A 242 2.54 -21.73 1.60
C MET A 242 2.64 -23.17 2.09
N LEU A 243 2.22 -23.47 3.33
CA LEU A 243 2.17 -24.83 3.85
C LEU A 243 1.19 -25.73 3.07
N LEU A 244 0.16 -25.12 2.46
CA LEU A 244 -0.80 -25.81 1.58
C LEU A 244 -0.35 -25.81 0.10
N GLY A 245 0.88 -25.40 -0.20
CA GLY A 245 1.45 -25.39 -1.56
C GLY A 245 0.98 -24.25 -2.43
N ARG A 246 0.43 -23.17 -1.86
CA ARG A 246 0.05 -21.96 -2.59
C ARG A 246 1.19 -20.95 -2.58
N PRO A 247 1.39 -20.17 -3.65
CA PRO A 247 2.34 -19.07 -3.63
C PRO A 247 1.91 -17.99 -2.62
N PRO A 248 2.84 -17.28 -1.96
CA PRO A 248 2.51 -16.19 -1.07
C PRO A 248 1.99 -14.97 -1.86
N GLU A 249 1.10 -14.20 -1.24
CA GLU A 249 0.63 -12.93 -1.79
C GLU A 249 1.63 -11.78 -1.56
N SER A 250 2.45 -11.89 -0.52
CA SER A 250 3.42 -10.88 -0.16
C SER A 250 4.73 -11.10 -0.92
N CYS A 251 5.16 -10.11 -1.71
CA CYS A 251 6.38 -10.22 -2.53
C CYS A 251 7.63 -10.54 -1.68
N GLY A 252 7.77 -9.98 -0.47
CA GLY A 252 8.87 -10.29 0.44
C GLY A 252 8.95 -11.75 0.92
N MET A 253 7.95 -12.58 0.62
CA MET A 253 7.93 -14.02 0.94
C MET A 253 8.18 -14.89 -0.29
N MET A 254 8.35 -14.31 -1.47
CA MET A 254 8.51 -15.05 -2.74
C MET A 254 9.98 -15.46 -3.01
N GLY A 255 10.94 -14.93 -2.26
CA GLY A 255 12.37 -15.19 -2.45
C GLY A 255 13.01 -14.43 -3.62
N CYS A 256 12.22 -13.73 -4.42
CA CYS A 256 12.69 -12.82 -5.48
C CYS A 256 11.67 -11.71 -5.71
N CYS A 257 12.11 -10.62 -6.33
CA CYS A 257 11.20 -9.54 -6.71
C CYS A 257 10.21 -9.97 -7.79
N GLY A 258 8.97 -9.51 -7.68
CA GLY A 258 7.93 -9.74 -8.67
C GLY A 258 7.90 -8.67 -9.76
N MET A 259 7.07 -8.92 -10.78
CA MET A 259 6.79 -7.95 -11.85
C MET A 259 5.65 -7.03 -11.41
N GLN A 260 5.98 -5.81 -11.01
CA GLN A 260 5.01 -4.75 -10.76
C GLN A 260 5.47 -3.44 -11.42
N TYR A 261 4.56 -2.49 -11.58
CA TYR A 261 4.84 -1.19 -12.16
C TYR A 261 4.41 -0.11 -11.18
N THR A 262 5.38 0.57 -10.60
CA THR A 262 5.12 1.73 -9.74
C THR A 262 5.13 2.98 -10.61
N VAL A 263 4.02 3.72 -10.58
CA VAL A 263 3.76 4.84 -11.49
C VAL A 263 3.70 6.14 -10.72
N GLU A 264 4.62 7.05 -10.99
CA GLU A 264 4.65 8.39 -10.42
C GLU A 264 3.64 9.35 -11.08
N ALA A 265 3.42 10.50 -10.43
CA ALA A 265 2.41 11.47 -10.86
C ALA A 265 2.67 12.07 -12.26
N ASP A 266 3.93 12.09 -12.73
CA ASP A 266 4.31 12.50 -14.08
C ASP A 266 4.20 11.39 -15.14
N GLY A 267 3.83 10.17 -14.71
CA GLY A 267 3.76 8.98 -15.54
C GLY A 267 5.06 8.18 -15.63
N SER A 268 6.12 8.59 -14.94
CA SER A 268 7.35 7.80 -14.82
C SER A 268 7.09 6.47 -14.14
N VAL A 269 7.77 5.41 -14.60
CA VAL A 269 7.55 4.03 -14.17
C VAL A 269 8.81 3.48 -13.53
N TYR A 270 8.61 2.77 -12.41
CA TYR A 270 9.67 2.14 -11.61
C TYR A 270 9.33 0.67 -11.31
N PRO A 271 10.33 -0.19 -11.02
CA PRO A 271 10.09 -1.62 -10.83
C PRO A 271 9.47 -1.98 -9.47
N CYS A 272 9.61 -1.14 -8.46
CA CYS A 272 9.16 -1.39 -7.10
C CYS A 272 8.87 -0.10 -6.34
N ASP A 273 8.01 -0.19 -5.35
CA ASP A 273 7.63 0.91 -4.46
C ASP A 273 8.80 1.43 -3.61
N PHE A 274 9.75 0.55 -3.26
CA PHE A 274 10.96 0.88 -2.50
C PHE A 274 12.16 1.29 -3.36
N TYR A 275 11.96 1.44 -4.67
CA TYR A 275 13.01 1.80 -5.63
C TYR A 275 12.50 2.86 -6.62
N VAL A 276 11.72 3.83 -6.11
CA VAL A 276 11.29 4.99 -6.89
C VAL A 276 12.41 6.03 -6.91
N LEU A 277 13.58 5.61 -7.40
CA LEU A 277 14.83 6.36 -7.49
C LEU A 277 15.27 6.46 -8.94
N ASP A 278 15.98 7.56 -9.30
CA ASP A 278 16.34 7.87 -10.69
C ASP A 278 17.09 6.72 -11.39
N ALA A 279 17.98 6.03 -10.67
CA ALA A 279 18.74 4.89 -11.19
C ALA A 279 17.86 3.69 -11.62
N TYR A 280 16.66 3.57 -11.08
CA TYR A 280 15.74 2.45 -11.35
C TYR A 280 14.58 2.83 -12.26
N ARG A 281 14.58 4.03 -12.83
CA ARG A 281 13.52 4.47 -13.74
C ARG A 281 13.49 3.61 -14.99
N LEU A 282 12.33 2.97 -15.25
CA LEU A 282 12.12 2.09 -16.41
C LEU A 282 11.73 2.90 -17.67
N GLY A 283 10.99 3.99 -17.50
CA GLY A 283 10.46 4.81 -18.59
C GLY A 283 9.25 5.62 -18.16
N SER A 284 8.29 5.85 -19.06
CA SER A 284 7.06 6.59 -18.75
C SER A 284 5.86 6.05 -19.53
N PHE A 285 4.72 5.91 -18.88
CA PHE A 285 3.46 5.57 -19.57
C PHE A 285 2.99 6.65 -20.56
N VAL A 286 3.56 7.84 -20.54
CA VAL A 286 3.27 8.87 -21.55
C VAL A 286 3.88 8.49 -22.89
N THR A 287 5.14 8.05 -22.91
CA THR A 287 5.92 7.78 -24.13
C THR A 287 6.08 6.30 -24.46
N ASP A 288 6.26 5.45 -23.47
CA ASP A 288 6.72 4.08 -23.65
C ASP A 288 5.55 3.06 -23.54
N ASP A 289 5.70 1.93 -24.19
CA ASP A 289 4.83 0.75 -24.00
C ASP A 289 5.42 -0.23 -22.98
N PHE A 290 4.69 -1.31 -22.72
CA PHE A 290 5.13 -2.32 -21.73
C PHE A 290 6.39 -3.06 -22.18
N ASP A 291 6.56 -3.31 -23.49
CA ASP A 291 7.74 -4.02 -24.00
C ASP A 291 9.01 -3.20 -23.73
N ALA A 292 8.98 -1.90 -23.98
CA ALA A 292 10.09 -1.00 -23.69
C ALA A 292 10.40 -0.90 -22.19
N LEU A 293 9.35 -0.87 -21.32
CA LEU A 293 9.53 -0.87 -19.89
C LEU A 293 10.16 -2.17 -19.38
N ASP A 294 9.76 -3.31 -19.93
CA ASP A 294 10.28 -4.61 -19.52
C ASP A 294 11.70 -4.86 -20.07
N GLU A 295 12.01 -4.42 -21.27
CA GLU A 295 13.39 -4.41 -21.78
C GLU A 295 14.32 -3.64 -20.84
N LYS A 296 13.88 -2.47 -20.38
CA LYS A 296 14.66 -1.68 -19.43
C LYS A 296 14.81 -2.35 -18.06
N ARG A 297 13.75 -3.03 -17.57
CA ARG A 297 13.78 -3.82 -16.33
C ARG A 297 14.80 -4.95 -16.41
N HIS A 298 14.82 -5.68 -17.53
CA HIS A 298 15.82 -6.73 -17.77
C HIS A 298 17.25 -6.17 -17.87
N ALA A 299 17.41 -5.02 -18.55
CA ALA A 299 18.71 -4.35 -18.63
C ALA A 299 19.25 -3.93 -17.25
N LEU A 300 18.37 -3.58 -16.31
CA LEU A 300 18.71 -3.28 -14.91
C LEU A 300 18.91 -4.53 -14.05
N ARG A 301 18.61 -5.74 -14.57
CA ARG A 301 18.67 -7.02 -13.85
C ARG A 301 17.90 -7.00 -12.50
N PHE A 302 16.87 -6.19 -12.40
CA PHE A 302 16.19 -5.91 -11.13
C PHE A 302 15.59 -7.16 -10.47
N VAL A 303 15.00 -8.05 -11.28
CA VAL A 303 14.42 -9.31 -10.78
C VAL A 303 15.50 -10.35 -10.55
N GLU A 304 16.46 -10.47 -11.48
CA GLU A 304 17.54 -11.45 -11.46
C GLU A 304 18.42 -11.25 -10.23
N ASP A 305 18.88 -10.03 -9.99
CA ASP A 305 19.79 -9.71 -8.86
C ASP A 305 19.07 -9.80 -7.49
N SER A 306 17.74 -9.78 -7.46
CA SER A 306 16.97 -9.97 -6.21
C SER A 306 16.91 -11.43 -5.76
N ALA A 307 17.27 -12.38 -6.61
CA ALA A 307 17.23 -13.83 -6.31
C ALA A 307 18.60 -14.38 -5.89
N GLU A 308 19.68 -13.58 -6.00
CA GLU A 308 21.05 -13.91 -5.56
C GLU A 308 21.28 -13.52 -4.09
#